data_bef5a6f6fd6fd8d1e51814720f09f14c
#
_entry.id   bef5a6f6fd6fd8d1e51814720f09f14c
#
_cell.length_a   1.000
_cell.length_b   1.000
_cell.length_c   1.000
_cell.angle_alpha   90.00
_cell.angle_beta   90.00
_cell.angle_gamma   90.00
#
_symmetry.space_group_name_H-M   'P 1'
#
loop_
_entity.id
_entity.type
_entity.pdbx_description
1 polymer ?
#
loop_
_entity_poly.entity_id
_entity_poly.type
_entity_poly.pdbx_seq_one_letter_code
_entity_poly.pdbx_strand_id
1 'polypeptide(L)'
;MQARHVLQKHACQILEDGLLLDCGVKFTSKDLAKHLAGCKEVLLLAATIGSKLDVAIRRLALGSVAEGAAAQAVAATIIEGYCDEVQERVETDLHQRPRFSPGYGDWELSEQRKLFTILECEKKLGLTLTDGLMMAPSKSVTAVIGLSEEASCVWHKCQQCNNINCPYREVEERVLKNYWVKSSCFSMVLWVPSCKLVV
;
A
#
# COMPACT_ATOMS: atom_id res chain seq x y z
N MET A 1 19.82 -3.90 -2.80
CA MET A 1 18.39 -3.52 -3.00
C MET A 1 18.35 -2.44 -4.04
N GLN A 2 17.41 -2.46 -4.97
CA GLN A 2 17.23 -1.43 -6.00
C GLN A 2 15.79 -0.94 -5.93
N ALA A 3 15.48 -0.18 -4.89
CA ALA A 3 14.18 0.45 -4.74
C ALA A 3 14.01 1.54 -5.81
N ARG A 4 12.89 1.48 -6.54
CA ARG A 4 12.51 2.45 -7.58
C ARG A 4 11.01 2.69 -7.53
N HIS A 5 10.60 3.89 -7.88
CA HIS A 5 9.19 4.24 -7.98
C HIS A 5 8.92 5.18 -9.15
N VAL A 6 7.67 5.22 -9.55
CA VAL A 6 7.09 6.26 -10.39
C VAL A 6 5.88 6.80 -9.67
N LEU A 7 5.79 8.11 -9.59
CA LEU A 7 4.68 8.84 -9.02
C LEU A 7 4.20 9.87 -10.05
N GLN A 8 2.90 9.89 -10.33
CA GLN A 8 2.29 10.87 -11.24
C GLN A 8 1.05 11.47 -10.58
N LYS A 9 0.94 12.79 -10.65
CA LYS A 9 -0.22 13.55 -10.17
C LYS A 9 -1.19 13.76 -11.32
N HIS A 10 -2.47 13.52 -11.08
CA HIS A 10 -3.55 13.69 -12.02
C HIS A 10 -4.71 14.45 -11.38
N ALA A 11 -5.32 15.36 -12.13
CA ALA A 11 -6.65 15.85 -11.78
C ALA A 11 -7.66 14.73 -12.00
N CYS A 12 -8.71 14.69 -11.19
CA CYS A 12 -9.68 13.63 -11.27
C CYS A 12 -11.11 14.10 -11.01
N GLN A 13 -12.05 13.33 -11.56
CA GLN A 13 -13.47 13.43 -11.28
C GLN A 13 -13.95 12.12 -10.66
N ILE A 14 -14.54 12.24 -9.47
CA ILE A 14 -15.15 11.10 -8.79
C ILE A 14 -16.53 10.89 -9.38
N LEU A 15 -16.79 9.68 -9.86
CA LEU A 15 -18.07 9.22 -10.40
C LEU A 15 -18.76 8.33 -9.36
N GLU A 16 -20.06 8.06 -9.53
CA GLU A 16 -20.81 7.11 -8.66
C GLU A 16 -20.22 5.70 -8.67
N ASP A 17 -19.64 5.30 -9.81
CA ASP A 17 -19.10 3.96 -10.06
C ASP A 17 -17.59 3.91 -10.19
N GLY A 18 -16.85 5.00 -9.88
CA GLY A 18 -15.40 5.00 -10.01
C GLY A 18 -14.73 6.36 -10.07
N LEU A 19 -13.61 6.36 -10.76
CA LEU A 19 -12.70 7.49 -10.91
C LEU A 19 -12.40 7.74 -12.39
N LEU A 20 -12.52 8.98 -12.85
CA LEU A 20 -12.09 9.43 -14.17
C LEU A 20 -10.89 10.36 -14.00
N LEU A 21 -9.79 10.05 -14.66
CA LEU A 21 -8.59 10.88 -14.70
C LEU A 21 -8.64 11.90 -15.84
N ASP A 22 -7.86 12.97 -15.72
CA ASP A 22 -7.66 14.00 -16.74
C ASP A 22 -7.11 13.46 -18.08
N CYS A 23 -6.38 12.36 -18.03
CA CYS A 23 -5.91 11.63 -19.24
C CYS A 23 -7.00 10.78 -19.92
N GLY A 24 -8.25 10.84 -19.45
CA GLY A 24 -9.38 10.11 -20.02
C GLY A 24 -9.51 8.65 -19.59
N VAL A 25 -8.63 8.15 -18.71
CA VAL A 25 -8.74 6.78 -18.20
C VAL A 25 -9.75 6.73 -17.06
N LYS A 26 -10.70 5.79 -17.17
CA LYS A 26 -11.69 5.50 -16.13
C LYS A 26 -11.31 4.22 -15.40
N PHE A 27 -11.32 4.29 -14.06
CA PHE A 27 -11.29 3.13 -13.16
C PHE A 27 -12.70 2.89 -12.61
N THR A 28 -13.13 1.64 -12.60
CA THR A 28 -14.46 1.26 -12.16
C THR A 28 -14.40 0.56 -10.80
N SER A 29 -14.89 1.24 -9.77
CA SER A 29 -15.00 0.73 -8.39
C SER A 29 -15.76 1.73 -7.53
N LYS A 30 -16.83 1.29 -6.89
CA LYS A 30 -17.59 2.11 -5.94
C LYS A 30 -16.82 2.34 -4.65
N ASP A 31 -16.06 1.36 -4.20
CA ASP A 31 -15.22 1.48 -3.01
C ASP A 31 -14.08 2.47 -3.23
N LEU A 32 -13.46 2.49 -4.43
CA LEU A 32 -12.48 3.51 -4.80
C LEU A 32 -13.12 4.90 -4.84
N ALA A 33 -14.29 5.04 -5.46
CA ALA A 33 -15.02 6.31 -5.51
C ALA A 33 -15.32 6.84 -4.11
N LYS A 34 -15.81 5.97 -3.22
CA LYS A 34 -16.07 6.29 -1.82
C LYS A 34 -14.79 6.67 -1.07
N HIS A 35 -13.70 5.94 -1.28
CA HIS A 35 -12.40 6.21 -0.67
C HIS A 35 -11.86 7.59 -1.07
N LEU A 36 -12.07 7.99 -2.31
CA LEU A 36 -11.60 9.25 -2.88
C LEU A 36 -12.62 10.39 -2.79
N ALA A 37 -13.73 10.21 -2.09
CA ALA A 37 -14.79 11.23 -1.98
C ALA A 37 -14.20 12.58 -1.53
N GLY A 38 -14.51 13.65 -2.26
CA GLY A 38 -14.01 15.00 -1.99
C GLY A 38 -12.60 15.30 -2.52
N CYS A 39 -11.89 14.32 -3.10
CA CYS A 39 -10.61 14.58 -3.75
C CYS A 39 -10.80 15.15 -5.16
N LYS A 40 -10.02 16.16 -5.51
CA LYS A 40 -9.95 16.73 -6.86
C LYS A 40 -8.71 16.29 -7.63
N GLU A 41 -7.75 15.76 -6.92
CA GLU A 41 -6.47 15.28 -7.44
C GLU A 41 -6.11 13.94 -6.80
N VAL A 42 -5.36 13.15 -7.54
CA VAL A 42 -4.83 11.88 -7.06
C VAL A 42 -3.36 11.73 -7.46
N LEU A 43 -2.63 10.95 -6.69
CA LEU A 43 -1.32 10.44 -7.05
C LEU A 43 -1.45 8.99 -7.47
N LEU A 44 -0.93 8.65 -8.63
CA LEU A 44 -0.75 7.26 -9.07
C LEU A 44 0.66 6.84 -8.71
N LEU A 45 0.79 5.76 -7.95
CA LEU A 45 2.06 5.23 -7.48
C LEU A 45 2.31 3.84 -8.09
N ALA A 46 3.53 3.62 -8.57
CA ALA A 46 4.10 2.29 -8.75
C ALA A 46 5.47 2.25 -8.09
N ALA A 47 5.74 1.22 -7.30
CA ALA A 47 6.99 1.04 -6.58
C ALA A 47 7.46 -0.40 -6.62
N THR A 48 8.78 -0.62 -6.58
CA THR A 48 9.41 -1.94 -6.52
C THR A 48 10.72 -1.88 -5.76
N ILE A 49 11.07 -2.97 -5.07
CA ILE A 49 12.39 -3.15 -4.45
C ILE A 49 13.33 -4.07 -5.25
N GLY A 50 12.87 -4.48 -6.43
CA GLY A 50 13.65 -5.15 -7.45
C GLY A 50 13.78 -6.67 -7.30
N SER A 51 14.20 -7.33 -8.37
CA SER A 51 14.24 -8.80 -8.49
C SER A 51 15.32 -9.50 -7.65
N LYS A 52 16.36 -8.78 -7.23
CA LYS A 52 17.42 -9.36 -6.40
C LYS A 52 16.88 -9.91 -5.09
N LEU A 53 15.85 -9.28 -4.53
CA LEU A 53 15.21 -9.74 -3.30
C LEU A 53 14.40 -11.00 -3.53
N ASP A 54 13.69 -11.11 -4.65
CA ASP A 54 12.96 -12.34 -5.01
C ASP A 54 13.91 -13.54 -5.12
N VAL A 55 15.10 -13.34 -5.70
CA VAL A 55 16.14 -14.39 -5.79
C VAL A 55 16.64 -14.78 -4.39
N ALA A 56 16.90 -13.79 -3.52
CA ALA A 56 17.35 -14.06 -2.15
C ALA A 56 16.30 -14.87 -1.36
N ILE A 57 15.04 -14.46 -1.43
CA ILE A 57 13.93 -15.15 -0.78
C ILE A 57 13.82 -16.61 -1.27
N ARG A 58 13.89 -16.83 -2.59
CA ARG A 58 13.86 -18.19 -3.14
C ARG A 58 15.01 -19.06 -2.63
N ARG A 59 16.23 -18.52 -2.54
CA ARG A 59 17.39 -19.25 -2.01
C ARG A 59 17.18 -19.65 -0.54
N LEU A 60 16.67 -18.75 0.29
CA LEU A 60 16.35 -19.06 1.68
C LEU A 60 15.25 -20.13 1.79
N ALA A 61 14.21 -20.03 0.96
CA ALA A 61 13.12 -21.02 0.93
C ALA A 61 13.56 -22.43 0.50
N LEU A 62 14.62 -22.56 -0.31
CA LEU A 62 15.21 -23.87 -0.67
C LEU A 62 15.92 -24.51 0.51
N GLY A 63 16.51 -23.74 1.41
CA GLY A 63 17.16 -24.25 2.62
C GLY A 63 16.18 -24.50 3.77
N SER A 64 15.22 -23.61 3.94
CA SER A 64 14.23 -23.68 5.04
C SER A 64 12.95 -22.96 4.67
N VAL A 65 11.82 -23.64 4.75
CA VAL A 65 10.48 -23.06 4.53
C VAL A 65 10.21 -21.92 5.52
N ALA A 66 10.63 -22.07 6.78
CA ALA A 66 10.46 -21.06 7.80
C ALA A 66 11.27 -19.78 7.50
N GLU A 67 12.52 -19.93 7.07
CA GLU A 67 13.36 -18.80 6.66
C GLU A 67 12.81 -18.11 5.42
N GLY A 68 12.32 -18.87 4.44
CA GLY A 68 11.64 -18.34 3.28
C GLY A 68 10.40 -17.51 3.64
N ALA A 69 9.58 -18.01 4.55
CA ALA A 69 8.39 -17.30 5.03
C ALA A 69 8.74 -16.02 5.79
N ALA A 70 9.74 -16.08 6.68
CA ALA A 70 10.24 -14.90 7.39
C ALA A 70 10.80 -13.85 6.43
N ALA A 71 11.57 -14.27 5.44
CA ALA A 71 12.11 -13.38 4.40
C ALA A 71 11.00 -12.72 3.56
N GLN A 72 9.92 -13.45 3.25
CA GLN A 72 8.73 -12.89 2.58
C GLN A 72 8.06 -11.79 3.42
N ALA A 73 7.90 -12.02 4.73
CA ALA A 73 7.30 -11.04 5.64
C ALA A 73 8.16 -9.76 5.75
N VAL A 74 9.46 -9.93 5.97
CA VAL A 74 10.41 -8.80 6.01
C VAL A 74 10.39 -8.01 4.70
N ALA A 75 10.40 -8.70 3.56
CA ALA A 75 10.37 -8.02 2.26
C ALA A 75 9.04 -7.28 2.01
N ALA A 76 7.92 -7.79 2.52
CA ALA A 76 6.64 -7.06 2.49
C ALA A 76 6.70 -5.78 3.33
N THR A 77 7.25 -5.83 4.53
CA THR A 77 7.45 -4.63 5.37
C THR A 77 8.36 -3.60 4.70
N ILE A 78 9.43 -4.06 4.03
CA ILE A 78 10.36 -3.14 3.34
C ILE A 78 9.66 -2.40 2.20
N ILE A 79 8.87 -3.08 1.36
CA ILE A 79 8.18 -2.39 0.25
C ILE A 79 7.10 -1.42 0.76
N GLU A 80 6.36 -1.78 1.81
CA GLU A 80 5.37 -0.88 2.42
C GLU A 80 6.06 0.36 3.01
N GLY A 81 7.14 0.18 3.81
CA GLY A 81 7.90 1.30 4.36
C GLY A 81 8.52 2.19 3.27
N TYR A 82 8.97 1.60 2.15
CA TYR A 82 9.42 2.39 1.01
C TYR A 82 8.30 3.22 0.37
N CYS A 83 7.10 2.66 0.25
CA CYS A 83 5.94 3.41 -0.24
C CYS A 83 5.55 4.54 0.71
N ASP A 84 5.64 4.33 2.03
CA ASP A 84 5.39 5.38 3.03
C ASP A 84 6.42 6.52 2.89
N GLU A 85 7.69 6.20 2.77
CA GLU A 85 8.76 7.18 2.54
C GLU A 85 8.54 8.00 1.25
N VAL A 86 8.11 7.34 0.17
CA VAL A 86 7.78 8.02 -1.09
C VAL A 86 6.62 8.98 -0.91
N GLN A 87 5.57 8.59 -0.17
CA GLN A 87 4.43 9.46 0.12
C GLN A 87 4.83 10.66 0.99
N GLU A 88 5.63 10.45 2.03
CA GLU A 88 6.10 11.52 2.94
C GLU A 88 6.94 12.58 2.21
N ARG A 89 7.62 12.21 1.13
CA ARG A 89 8.45 13.13 0.33
C ARG A 89 7.66 13.94 -0.70
N VAL A 90 6.36 13.68 -0.86
CA VAL A 90 5.53 14.47 -1.77
C VAL A 90 5.28 15.84 -1.16
N GLU A 91 5.79 16.87 -1.83
CA GLU A 91 5.51 18.26 -1.47
C GLU A 91 4.10 18.62 -1.89
N THR A 92 3.19 18.74 -0.93
CA THR A 92 1.79 19.13 -1.13
C THR A 92 1.21 19.69 0.15
N ASP A 93 0.38 20.74 0.01
CA ASP A 93 -0.41 21.30 1.11
C ASP A 93 -1.71 20.50 1.38
N LEU A 94 -1.98 19.48 0.55
CA LEU A 94 -3.17 18.65 0.65
C LEU A 94 -2.90 17.41 1.51
N HIS A 95 -3.94 16.96 2.20
CA HIS A 95 -3.88 15.72 2.97
C HIS A 95 -3.93 14.49 2.05
N GLN A 96 -2.97 13.60 2.23
CA GLN A 96 -2.92 12.35 1.48
C GLN A 96 -3.84 11.31 2.13
N ARG A 97 -4.68 10.67 1.30
CA ARG A 97 -5.46 9.50 1.69
C ARG A 97 -4.56 8.25 1.74
N PRO A 98 -4.94 7.21 2.51
CA PRO A 98 -4.26 5.92 2.43
C PRO A 98 -4.23 5.38 0.99
N ARG A 99 -3.20 4.59 0.68
CA ARG A 99 -3.09 3.89 -0.61
C ARG A 99 -4.27 2.97 -0.83
N PHE A 100 -4.86 3.03 -2.02
CA PHE A 100 -5.89 2.10 -2.47
C PHE A 100 -5.40 1.41 -3.75
N SER A 101 -5.39 0.09 -3.76
CA SER A 101 -4.78 -0.73 -4.82
C SER A 101 -5.80 -1.60 -5.52
N PRO A 102 -5.62 -1.93 -6.82
CA PRO A 102 -6.41 -2.95 -7.49
C PRO A 102 -6.41 -4.26 -6.69
N GLY A 103 -7.57 -4.89 -6.58
CA GLY A 103 -7.80 -6.05 -5.73
C GLY A 103 -8.33 -5.72 -4.33
N TYR A 104 -8.46 -4.43 -3.97
CA TYR A 104 -9.11 -4.00 -2.72
C TYR A 104 -10.60 -3.71 -2.97
N GLY A 105 -11.44 -4.10 -2.01
CA GLY A 105 -12.89 -3.93 -2.10
C GLY A 105 -13.46 -4.53 -3.39
N ASP A 106 -14.23 -3.74 -4.11
CA ASP A 106 -14.80 -4.08 -5.42
C ASP A 106 -13.92 -3.66 -6.61
N TRP A 107 -12.69 -3.14 -6.35
CA TRP A 107 -11.78 -2.75 -7.43
C TRP A 107 -11.07 -3.95 -8.02
N GLU A 108 -11.50 -4.37 -9.21
CA GLU A 108 -10.97 -5.56 -9.85
C GLU A 108 -9.45 -5.47 -10.09
N LEU A 109 -8.76 -6.60 -9.85
CA LEU A 109 -7.31 -6.68 -10.09
C LEU A 109 -6.93 -6.44 -11.55
N SER A 110 -7.82 -6.71 -12.49
CA SER A 110 -7.64 -6.45 -13.94
C SER A 110 -7.37 -4.99 -14.26
N GLU A 111 -7.89 -4.07 -13.46
CA GLU A 111 -7.70 -2.62 -13.59
C GLU A 111 -6.24 -2.18 -13.38
N GLN A 112 -5.43 -3.04 -12.76
CA GLN A 112 -3.98 -2.84 -12.61
C GLN A 112 -3.27 -2.62 -13.95
N ARG A 113 -3.75 -3.22 -15.05
CA ARG A 113 -3.20 -3.00 -16.40
C ARG A 113 -3.25 -1.54 -16.83
N LYS A 114 -4.30 -0.81 -16.43
CA LYS A 114 -4.44 0.62 -16.73
C LYS A 114 -3.37 1.44 -15.99
N LEU A 115 -3.14 1.15 -14.69
CA LEU A 115 -2.06 1.78 -13.93
C LEU A 115 -0.69 1.52 -14.55
N PHE A 116 -0.43 0.29 -14.97
CA PHE A 116 0.81 -0.09 -15.64
C PHE A 116 1.05 0.71 -16.91
N THR A 117 0.00 0.93 -17.71
CA THR A 117 0.07 1.70 -18.95
C THR A 117 0.32 3.18 -18.68
N ILE A 118 -0.45 3.80 -17.76
CA ILE A 118 -0.33 5.23 -17.44
C ILE A 118 1.06 5.53 -16.87
N LEU A 119 1.52 4.71 -15.92
CA LEU A 119 2.80 4.89 -15.23
C LEU A 119 4.00 4.41 -16.05
N GLU A 120 3.78 3.77 -17.22
CA GLU A 120 4.82 3.14 -18.03
C GLU A 120 5.71 2.19 -17.21
N CYS A 121 5.09 1.35 -16.37
CA CYS A 121 5.77 0.53 -15.37
C CYS A 121 6.87 -0.36 -15.95
N GLU A 122 6.64 -0.94 -17.14
CA GLU A 122 7.63 -1.79 -17.81
C GLU A 122 8.89 -1.00 -18.17
N LYS A 123 8.71 0.16 -18.77
CA LYS A 123 9.81 1.00 -19.25
C LYS A 123 10.57 1.67 -18.10
N LYS A 124 9.86 2.23 -17.13
CA LYS A 124 10.46 3.04 -16.06
C LYS A 124 10.98 2.20 -14.90
N LEU A 125 10.32 1.10 -14.58
CA LEU A 125 10.61 0.29 -13.40
C LEU A 125 11.08 -1.13 -13.73
N GLY A 126 10.85 -1.60 -14.97
CA GLY A 126 11.05 -3.00 -15.34
C GLY A 126 10.06 -3.93 -14.64
N LEU A 127 8.87 -3.40 -14.31
CA LEU A 127 7.77 -4.19 -13.77
C LEU A 127 6.97 -4.79 -14.91
N THR A 128 6.64 -6.07 -14.79
CA THR A 128 5.76 -6.77 -15.73
C THR A 128 4.59 -7.40 -14.97
N LEU A 129 3.52 -7.70 -15.69
CA LEU A 129 2.39 -8.47 -15.20
C LEU A 129 2.39 -9.85 -15.85
N THR A 130 2.25 -10.89 -15.02
CA THR A 130 1.97 -12.23 -15.52
C THR A 130 0.54 -12.34 -16.05
N ASP A 131 0.21 -13.45 -16.70
CA ASP A 131 -1.17 -13.73 -17.16
C ASP A 131 -2.16 -13.72 -15.99
N GLY A 132 -1.73 -14.17 -14.81
CA GLY A 132 -2.50 -14.11 -13.56
C GLY A 132 -2.47 -12.76 -12.84
N LEU A 133 -2.03 -11.68 -13.52
CA LEU A 133 -1.97 -10.31 -12.99
C LEU A 133 -1.03 -10.14 -11.78
N MET A 134 -0.11 -11.07 -11.56
CA MET A 134 0.91 -10.92 -10.54
C MET A 134 2.05 -10.04 -11.04
N MET A 135 2.51 -9.13 -10.22
CA MET A 135 3.67 -8.28 -10.54
C MET A 135 4.98 -9.07 -10.45
N ALA A 136 5.87 -8.83 -11.40
CA ALA A 136 7.24 -9.29 -11.38
C ALA A 136 8.19 -8.09 -11.59
N PRO A 137 9.08 -7.78 -10.62
CA PRO A 137 9.35 -8.45 -9.33
C PRO A 137 8.17 -8.50 -8.36
N SER A 138 8.11 -9.54 -7.51
CA SER A 138 6.95 -9.80 -6.65
C SER A 138 6.75 -8.75 -5.54
N LYS A 139 7.83 -8.13 -5.09
CA LYS A 139 7.80 -7.07 -4.08
C LYS A 139 7.66 -5.71 -4.75
N SER A 140 6.45 -5.48 -5.21
CA SER A 140 6.04 -4.27 -5.93
C SER A 140 4.62 -3.88 -5.52
N VAL A 141 4.31 -2.60 -5.63
CA VAL A 141 3.01 -2.02 -5.28
C VAL A 141 2.57 -1.09 -6.40
N THR A 142 1.29 -1.12 -6.74
CA THR A 142 0.61 -0.08 -7.51
C THR A 142 -0.59 0.42 -6.73
N ALA A 143 -0.77 1.72 -6.66
CA ALA A 143 -1.84 2.31 -5.86
C ALA A 143 -2.30 3.67 -6.38
N VAL A 144 -3.49 4.08 -5.97
CA VAL A 144 -4.01 5.43 -6.06
C VAL A 144 -4.05 6.03 -4.66
N ILE A 145 -3.65 7.29 -4.54
CA ILE A 145 -3.61 8.06 -3.31
C ILE A 145 -4.41 9.34 -3.56
N GLY A 146 -5.50 9.55 -2.85
CA GLY A 146 -6.28 10.77 -2.94
C GLY A 146 -5.60 11.95 -2.28
N LEU A 147 -5.74 13.13 -2.87
CA LEU A 147 -5.33 14.40 -2.29
C LEU A 147 -6.58 15.21 -1.93
N SER A 148 -6.73 15.58 -0.66
CA SER A 148 -7.90 16.25 -0.12
C SER A 148 -7.53 17.50 0.68
N GLU A 149 -8.31 18.55 0.57
CA GLU A 149 -8.20 19.73 1.43
C GLU A 149 -8.60 19.42 2.89
N GLU A 150 -9.47 18.43 3.08
CA GLU A 150 -9.92 18.00 4.40
C GLU A 150 -9.01 16.91 4.96
N ALA A 151 -8.59 17.09 6.21
CA ALA A 151 -7.94 16.02 6.95
C ALA A 151 -8.92 14.85 7.07
N SER A 152 -8.64 13.77 6.36
CA SER A 152 -9.43 12.54 6.55
C SER A 152 -9.14 11.97 7.93
N CYS A 153 -10.18 11.64 8.70
CA CYS A 153 -10.03 10.71 9.79
C CYS A 153 -9.32 9.47 9.28
N VAL A 154 -8.30 9.01 9.98
CA VAL A 154 -7.53 7.81 9.62
C VAL A 154 -8.51 6.65 9.40
N TRP A 155 -8.70 6.28 8.15
CA TRP A 155 -9.56 5.17 7.79
C TRP A 155 -8.79 3.88 8.05
N HIS A 156 -9.09 3.23 9.14
CA HIS A 156 -8.57 1.88 9.38
C HIS A 156 -9.19 0.94 8.35
N LYS A 157 -8.37 0.41 7.45
CA LYS A 157 -8.76 -0.51 6.36
C LYS A 157 -9.70 -1.62 6.83
N CYS A 158 -9.53 -2.08 8.07
CA CYS A 158 -10.32 -3.14 8.67
C CYS A 158 -11.72 -2.72 9.14
N GLN A 159 -11.98 -1.45 9.39
CA GLN A 159 -13.30 -0.98 9.87
C GLN A 159 -14.40 -1.09 8.82
N GLN A 160 -14.04 -1.03 7.55
CA GLN A 160 -14.98 -1.12 6.43
C GLN A 160 -14.95 -2.47 5.72
N CYS A 161 -14.04 -3.35 6.11
CA CYS A 161 -13.95 -4.68 5.54
C CYS A 161 -15.06 -5.58 6.07
N ASN A 162 -15.88 -6.13 5.18
CA ASN A 162 -16.97 -7.03 5.53
C ASN A 162 -16.50 -8.41 6.03
N ASN A 163 -15.21 -8.73 5.85
CA ASN A 163 -14.63 -9.98 6.36
C ASN A 163 -14.33 -9.86 7.86
N ILE A 164 -15.33 -10.17 8.69
CA ILE A 164 -15.23 -10.11 10.15
C ILE A 164 -14.21 -11.13 10.70
N ASN A 165 -14.05 -12.27 10.02
CA ASN A 165 -13.16 -13.36 10.43
C ASN A 165 -11.79 -13.30 9.75
N CYS A 166 -11.35 -12.12 9.26
CA CYS A 166 -10.05 -11.95 8.64
C CYS A 166 -8.92 -12.21 9.65
N PRO A 167 -8.00 -13.15 9.41
CA PRO A 167 -6.88 -13.42 10.32
C PRO A 167 -5.88 -12.27 10.40
N TYR A 168 -5.95 -11.32 9.45
CA TYR A 168 -5.11 -10.12 9.38
C TYR A 168 -5.86 -8.86 9.79
N ARG A 169 -7.04 -8.99 10.41
CA ARG A 169 -7.81 -7.83 10.86
C ARG A 169 -7.03 -7.10 11.95
N GLU A 170 -6.78 -5.81 11.74
CA GLU A 170 -6.21 -4.94 12.78
C GLU A 170 -7.19 -4.88 13.96
N VAL A 171 -6.74 -5.34 15.12
CA VAL A 171 -7.49 -5.23 16.37
C VAL A 171 -7.27 -3.82 16.90
N GLU A 172 -8.34 -3.07 17.13
CA GLU A 172 -8.22 -1.75 17.75
C GLU A 172 -7.37 -1.84 19.03
N GLU A 173 -6.45 -0.90 19.20
CA GLU A 173 -5.55 -0.78 20.38
C GLU A 173 -6.27 -0.75 21.74
N ARG A 174 -7.59 -0.71 21.79
CA ARG A 174 -8.37 -0.76 23.05
C ARG A 174 -8.15 -2.03 23.86
N VAL A 175 -7.79 -3.14 23.25
CA VAL A 175 -7.55 -4.40 23.97
C VAL A 175 -6.20 -4.36 24.67
N LEU A 176 -5.21 -3.67 24.13
CA LEU A 176 -3.89 -3.58 24.77
C LEU A 176 -3.86 -2.64 25.98
N LYS A 177 -4.68 -1.58 26.02
CA LYS A 177 -4.76 -0.70 27.21
C LYS A 177 -5.30 -1.42 28.43
N ASN A 178 -6.14 -2.43 28.29
CA ASN A 178 -6.68 -3.18 29.42
C ASN A 178 -5.76 -4.29 29.94
N TYR A 179 -4.75 -4.71 29.17
CA TYR A 179 -3.73 -5.68 29.62
C TYR A 179 -2.58 -5.03 30.41
N TRP A 180 -2.31 -3.73 30.17
CA TRP A 180 -1.20 -3.02 30.83
C TRP A 180 -1.55 -2.47 32.23
N VAL A 181 -2.83 -2.46 32.60
CA VAL A 181 -3.27 -1.92 33.91
C VAL A 181 -3.21 -2.99 35.05
N LYS A 182 -2.92 -4.26 34.77
CA LYS A 182 -2.92 -5.33 35.78
C LYS A 182 -1.59 -5.99 36.08
N SER A 183 -0.48 -5.52 35.59
CA SER A 183 0.85 -5.98 36.02
C SER A 183 1.73 -4.83 36.43
N SER A 184 1.41 -4.23 37.56
CA SER A 184 2.36 -3.48 38.36
C SER A 184 3.36 -4.47 38.97
N CYS A 185 4.41 -4.77 38.25
CA CYS A 185 5.76 -5.13 38.69
C CYS A 185 6.57 -5.58 37.50
N PHE A 186 7.33 -4.74 36.96
CA PHE A 186 8.69 -4.84 36.47
C PHE A 186 8.93 -3.68 35.50
N SER A 187 9.65 -2.72 36.01
CA SER A 187 10.29 -1.68 35.26
C SER A 187 11.23 -2.30 34.25
N MET A 188 10.96 -2.11 32.97
CA MET A 188 11.98 -1.78 31.98
C MET A 188 11.31 -1.45 30.66
N VAL A 189 11.16 -0.19 30.46
CA VAL A 189 11.38 0.60 29.25
C VAL A 189 11.63 -0.24 27.99
N LEU A 190 10.64 -0.22 27.12
CA LEU A 190 10.88 -0.01 25.69
C LEU A 190 9.66 0.77 25.16
N TRP A 191 9.75 2.07 25.34
CA TRP A 191 9.00 3.04 24.58
C TRP A 191 9.54 2.98 23.15
N VAL A 192 8.74 2.50 22.22
CA VAL A 192 9.00 2.64 20.79
C VAL A 192 8.06 3.72 20.30
N PRO A 193 8.52 4.96 20.21
CA PRO A 193 7.79 5.95 19.42
C PRO A 193 8.00 5.60 17.96
N SER A 194 6.93 5.64 17.15
CA SER A 194 6.91 5.74 15.70
C SER A 194 8.20 5.24 15.05
N CYS A 195 8.20 4.06 14.50
CA CYS A 195 9.39 3.38 13.96
C CYS A 195 10.15 4.28 12.98
N LYS A 196 11.02 5.14 13.49
CA LYS A 196 12.17 5.65 12.75
C LYS A 196 13.31 4.68 13.02
N LEU A 197 13.41 3.65 12.21
CA LEU A 197 14.64 2.92 12.04
C LEU A 197 15.58 3.79 11.21
N VAL A 198 16.48 4.51 11.90
CA VAL A 198 17.72 5.02 11.34
C VAL A 198 18.70 3.86 11.37
N VAL A 199 19.11 3.41 10.23
CA VAL A 199 20.46 2.92 9.91
C VAL A 199 20.78 3.36 8.51
#